data_1014b750229f6ead1f2d89fa1478ea30
#
_entry.id   1014b750229f6ead1f2d89fa1478ea30
#
_cell.length_a   1.000
_cell.length_b   1.000
_cell.length_c   1.000
_cell.angle_alpha   90.00
_cell.angle_beta   90.00
_cell.angle_gamma   90.00
#
_symmetry.space_group_name_H-M   'P 1'
#
loop_
_entity.id
_entity.type
_entity.pdbx_description
1 polymer ?
#
loop_
_entity_poly.entity_id
_entity_poly.type
_entity_poly.pdbx_seq_one_letter_code
_entity_poly.pdbx_strand_id
1 'polypeptide(L)'
;KKVYRHTAAHVLAQAVKNIYPTVKLAIGPSIENGFYYDFDFKTPITQDDFDKIEAEMHKIIKANLPITRFVLPRKDALELMKNKGEIYKIQLIEELPEGEEISFYKQGDYVDLCTGPHLPSTGKIKAFKLTSLTGAYWKGNEHNKMLSRIYGTAFDKKADMEAYLAAVEE
;
A
#
# COMPACT_ATOMS: atom_id res chain seq x y z
N LYS A 1 11.93 -10.77 -3.91
CA LYS A 1 11.99 -9.95 -2.69
C LYS A 1 11.33 -8.60 -2.88
N LYS A 2 11.57 -7.96 -4.01
CA LYS A 2 10.89 -6.71 -4.35
C LYS A 2 9.38 -6.93 -4.48
N VAL A 3 8.97 -8.01 -5.12
CA VAL A 3 7.57 -8.39 -5.27
C VAL A 3 6.93 -8.63 -3.91
N TYR A 4 7.65 -9.30 -3.04
CA TYR A 4 7.20 -9.61 -1.68
C TYR A 4 6.91 -8.31 -0.91
N ARG A 5 7.84 -7.36 -0.93
CA ARG A 5 7.68 -6.10 -0.22
C ARG A 5 6.58 -5.23 -0.83
N HIS A 6 6.45 -5.27 -2.17
CA HIS A 6 5.39 -4.53 -2.84
C HIS A 6 4.00 -5.07 -2.45
N THR A 7 3.86 -6.39 -2.34
CA THR A 7 2.61 -6.99 -1.87
C THR A 7 2.33 -6.62 -0.42
N ALA A 8 3.37 -6.56 0.42
CA ALA A 8 3.21 -6.11 1.80
C ALA A 8 2.68 -4.68 1.87
N ALA A 9 3.12 -3.80 0.97
CA ALA A 9 2.59 -2.43 0.89
C ALA A 9 1.10 -2.42 0.57
N HIS A 10 0.63 -3.31 -0.32
CA HIS A 10 -0.80 -3.42 -0.64
C HIS A 10 -1.60 -3.98 0.53
N VAL A 11 -1.04 -4.91 1.29
CA VAL A 11 -1.69 -5.43 2.50
C VAL A 11 -1.85 -4.28 3.51
N LEU A 12 -0.82 -3.45 3.67
CA LEU A 12 -0.90 -2.27 4.52
C LEU A 12 -2.02 -1.32 4.04
N ALA A 13 -2.07 -1.03 2.76
CA ALA A 13 -3.08 -0.13 2.22
C ALA A 13 -4.50 -0.66 2.44
N GLN A 14 -4.71 -1.95 2.23
CA GLN A 14 -6.01 -2.57 2.47
C GLN A 14 -6.39 -2.49 3.95
N ALA A 15 -5.45 -2.76 4.85
CA ALA A 15 -5.68 -2.71 6.29
C ALA A 15 -6.09 -1.30 6.73
N VAL A 16 -5.36 -0.29 6.25
CA VAL A 16 -5.67 1.10 6.58
C VAL A 16 -7.05 1.49 6.06
N LYS A 17 -7.37 1.09 4.83
CA LYS A 17 -8.68 1.40 4.25
C LYS A 17 -9.82 0.72 5.02
N ASN A 18 -9.59 -0.50 5.51
CA ASN A 18 -10.59 -1.21 6.31
C ASN A 18 -10.86 -0.49 7.64
N ILE A 19 -9.83 0.03 8.28
CA ILE A 19 -9.95 0.69 9.58
C ILE A 19 -10.41 2.14 9.44
N TYR A 20 -9.91 2.83 8.41
CA TYR A 20 -10.19 4.24 8.16
C TYR A 20 -10.84 4.42 6.78
N PRO A 21 -12.15 4.13 6.66
CA PRO A 21 -12.81 4.10 5.33
C PRO A 21 -12.72 5.40 4.54
N THR A 22 -12.54 6.54 5.21
CA THR A 22 -12.46 7.84 4.53
C THR A 22 -11.07 8.19 4.05
N VAL A 23 -10.05 7.36 4.36
CA VAL A 23 -8.67 7.62 3.94
C VAL A 23 -8.59 7.60 2.41
N LYS A 24 -7.73 8.47 1.86
CA LYS A 24 -7.42 8.44 0.43
C LYS A 24 -6.04 7.82 0.25
N LEU A 25 -5.94 6.97 -0.75
CA LEU A 25 -4.72 6.22 -1.02
C LEU A 25 -3.92 6.92 -2.10
N ALA A 26 -2.62 7.09 -1.88
CA ALA A 26 -1.73 7.67 -2.89
C ALA A 26 -0.91 6.57 -3.55
N ILE A 27 0.33 6.39 -3.16
CA ILE A 27 1.20 5.36 -3.74
C ILE A 27 1.99 4.64 -2.66
N GLY A 28 2.45 3.42 -2.97
CA GLY A 28 3.23 2.62 -2.04
C GLY A 28 4.21 1.69 -2.71
N PRO A 29 5.42 2.18 -3.00
CA PRO A 29 6.45 1.35 -3.62
C PRO A 29 7.18 0.47 -2.62
N SER A 30 7.88 -0.54 -3.15
CA SER A 30 8.89 -1.25 -2.37
C SER A 30 10.18 -0.43 -2.35
N ILE A 31 10.91 -0.54 -1.25
CA ILE A 31 12.23 0.09 -1.09
C ILE A 31 13.20 -0.96 -0.57
N GLU A 32 14.46 -0.60 -0.41
CA GLU A 32 15.45 -1.54 0.13
C GLU A 32 15.01 -2.01 1.52
N ASN A 33 14.90 -3.30 1.70
CA ASN A 33 14.50 -3.97 2.94
C ASN A 33 13.11 -3.60 3.46
N GLY A 34 12.29 -2.92 2.65
CA GLY A 34 11.00 -2.51 3.15
C GLY A 34 10.05 -1.99 2.09
N PHE A 35 9.09 -1.24 2.57
CA PHE A 35 8.06 -0.64 1.74
C PHE A 35 7.50 0.58 2.48
N TYR A 36 6.76 1.40 1.75
CA TYR A 36 5.91 2.40 2.38
C TYR A 36 4.64 2.57 1.58
N TYR A 37 3.68 3.26 2.17
CA TYR A 37 2.48 3.67 1.47
C TYR A 37 2.08 5.05 1.97
N ASP A 38 1.64 5.91 1.07
CA ASP A 38 1.23 7.28 1.39
C ASP A 38 -0.27 7.38 1.47
N PHE A 39 -0.76 7.99 2.54
CA PHE A 39 -2.18 8.10 2.85
C PHE A 39 -2.57 9.55 3.13
N ASP A 40 -3.77 9.91 2.73
CA ASP A 40 -4.38 11.17 3.11
C ASP A 40 -5.48 10.86 4.11
N PHE A 41 -5.16 10.99 5.39
CA PHE A 41 -6.11 10.73 6.47
C PHE A 41 -6.96 11.97 6.74
N LYS A 42 -8.26 11.76 6.94
CA LYS A 42 -9.17 12.84 7.35
C LYS A 42 -8.81 13.34 8.75
N THR A 43 -8.48 12.41 9.64
CA THR A 43 -8.00 12.72 11.00
C THR A 43 -6.62 12.11 11.16
N PRO A 44 -5.61 12.91 11.51
CA PRO A 44 -4.23 12.38 11.62
C PRO A 44 -4.13 11.19 12.58
N ILE A 45 -3.23 10.26 12.24
CA ILE A 45 -2.91 9.13 13.12
C ILE A 45 -1.52 9.32 13.70
N THR A 46 -1.17 8.49 14.69
CA THR A 46 0.16 8.45 15.28
C THR A 46 0.69 7.02 15.24
N GLN A 47 1.93 6.83 15.64
CA GLN A 47 2.50 5.48 15.73
C GLN A 47 1.75 4.59 16.72
N ASP A 48 1.01 5.17 17.65
CA ASP A 48 0.17 4.42 18.59
C ASP A 48 -0.91 3.62 17.86
N ASP A 49 -1.26 4.02 16.63
CA ASP A 49 -2.25 3.30 15.83
C ASP A 49 -1.66 2.09 15.09
N PHE A 50 -0.34 1.91 15.11
CA PHE A 50 0.30 0.83 14.37
C PHE A 50 -0.13 -0.56 14.81
N ASP A 51 -0.32 -0.78 16.11
CA ASP A 51 -0.76 -2.10 16.60
C ASP A 51 -2.10 -2.50 15.99
N LYS A 52 -3.02 -1.55 15.90
CA LYS A 52 -4.34 -1.77 15.30
C LYS A 52 -4.22 -2.09 13.81
N ILE A 53 -3.37 -1.32 13.11
CA ILE A 53 -3.15 -1.54 11.67
C ILE A 53 -2.49 -2.89 11.44
N GLU A 54 -1.48 -3.25 12.23
CA GLU A 54 -0.80 -4.54 12.10
C GLU A 54 -1.76 -5.70 12.36
N ALA A 55 -2.65 -5.56 13.34
CA ALA A 55 -3.65 -6.59 13.62
C ALA A 55 -4.55 -6.82 12.40
N GLU A 56 -4.95 -5.75 11.73
CA GLU A 56 -5.76 -5.86 10.52
C GLU A 56 -4.96 -6.48 9.37
N MET A 57 -3.68 -6.12 9.23
CA MET A 57 -2.80 -6.74 8.24
C MET A 57 -2.69 -8.25 8.47
N HIS A 58 -2.56 -8.68 9.72
CA HIS A 58 -2.51 -10.11 10.04
C HIS A 58 -3.80 -10.82 9.64
N LYS A 59 -4.96 -10.19 9.82
CA LYS A 59 -6.24 -10.76 9.38
C LYS A 59 -6.28 -10.97 7.87
N ILE A 60 -5.79 -9.98 7.11
CA ILE A 60 -5.76 -10.04 5.65
C ILE A 60 -4.83 -11.17 5.20
N ILE A 61 -3.66 -11.27 5.82
CA ILE A 61 -2.69 -12.33 5.51
C ILE A 61 -3.28 -13.70 5.83
N LYS A 62 -3.90 -13.84 6.99
CA LYS A 62 -4.51 -15.11 7.43
C LYS A 62 -5.64 -15.52 6.49
N ALA A 63 -6.38 -14.55 5.96
CA ALA A 63 -7.46 -14.83 5.02
C ALA A 63 -6.95 -15.38 3.68
N ASN A 64 -5.66 -15.22 3.40
CA ASN A 64 -5.01 -15.75 2.20
C ASN A 64 -5.77 -15.39 0.92
N LEU A 65 -6.02 -14.09 0.75
CA LEU A 65 -6.81 -13.60 -0.39
C LEU A 65 -6.02 -13.75 -1.69
N PRO A 66 -6.64 -14.27 -2.76
CA PRO A 66 -5.99 -14.28 -4.07
C PRO A 66 -5.72 -12.86 -4.54
N ILE A 67 -4.58 -12.67 -5.20
CA ILE A 67 -4.22 -11.37 -5.77
C ILE A 67 -4.25 -11.53 -7.29
N THR A 68 -5.17 -10.82 -7.94
CA THR A 68 -5.39 -10.97 -9.38
C THR A 68 -5.22 -9.65 -10.10
N ARG A 69 -4.61 -9.72 -11.29
CA ARG A 69 -4.37 -8.55 -12.13
C ARG A 69 -5.49 -8.42 -13.14
N PHE A 70 -5.94 -7.19 -13.39
CA PHE A 70 -6.84 -6.90 -14.49
C PHE A 70 -6.51 -5.54 -15.11
N VAL A 71 -6.96 -5.35 -16.34
CA VAL A 71 -6.68 -4.14 -17.11
C VAL A 71 -8.01 -3.51 -17.52
N LEU A 72 -8.07 -2.18 -17.45
CA LEU A 72 -9.26 -1.44 -17.87
C LEU A 72 -8.89 -0.35 -18.87
N PRO A 73 -9.78 -0.03 -19.81
CA PRO A 73 -9.63 1.19 -20.61
C PRO A 73 -9.65 2.41 -19.70
N ARG A 74 -9.02 3.51 -20.13
CA ARG A 74 -8.89 4.71 -19.31
C ARG A 74 -10.23 5.20 -18.76
N LYS A 75 -11.28 5.23 -19.58
CA LYS A 75 -12.61 5.66 -19.15
C LYS A 75 -13.11 4.84 -17.97
N ASP A 76 -12.98 3.52 -18.08
CA ASP A 76 -13.46 2.60 -17.04
C ASP A 76 -12.58 2.68 -15.79
N ALA A 77 -11.28 2.86 -15.96
CA ALA A 77 -10.35 3.02 -14.86
C ALA A 77 -10.67 4.29 -14.05
N LEU A 78 -10.92 5.39 -14.74
CA LEU A 78 -11.28 6.65 -14.09
C LEU A 78 -12.62 6.53 -13.35
N GLU A 79 -13.58 5.86 -13.96
CA GLU A 79 -14.89 5.66 -13.34
C GLU A 79 -14.77 4.82 -12.07
N LEU A 80 -13.98 3.75 -12.12
CA LEU A 80 -13.75 2.90 -10.95
C LEU A 80 -13.16 3.70 -9.80
N MET A 81 -12.15 4.53 -10.08
CA MET A 81 -11.50 5.31 -9.05
C MET A 81 -12.40 6.44 -8.52
N LYS A 82 -13.22 7.03 -9.39
CA LYS A 82 -14.22 8.03 -8.96
C LYS A 82 -15.25 7.41 -8.02
N ASN A 83 -15.72 6.22 -8.34
CA ASN A 83 -16.70 5.52 -7.50
C ASN A 83 -16.13 5.19 -6.13
N LYS A 84 -14.83 4.97 -6.05
CA LYS A 84 -14.14 4.72 -4.78
C LYS A 84 -13.66 6.00 -4.09
N GLY A 85 -13.79 7.16 -4.75
CA GLY A 85 -13.33 8.43 -4.20
C GLY A 85 -11.82 8.57 -4.11
N GLU A 86 -11.07 7.81 -4.90
CA GLU A 86 -9.60 7.79 -4.83
C GLU A 86 -9.00 8.89 -5.71
N ILE A 87 -9.01 10.10 -5.19
CA ILE A 87 -8.61 11.31 -5.92
C ILE A 87 -7.16 11.27 -6.42
N TYR A 88 -6.24 10.67 -5.66
CA TYR A 88 -4.83 10.59 -6.08
C TYR A 88 -4.65 9.58 -7.20
N LYS A 89 -5.38 8.47 -7.18
CA LYS A 89 -5.35 7.48 -8.25
C LYS A 89 -5.92 8.04 -9.55
N ILE A 90 -6.96 8.86 -9.44
CA ILE A 90 -7.54 9.55 -10.61
C ILE A 90 -6.47 10.43 -11.26
N GLN A 91 -5.73 11.21 -10.47
CA GLN A 91 -4.65 12.05 -10.97
C GLN A 91 -3.58 11.23 -11.69
N LEU A 92 -3.19 10.11 -11.09
CA LEU A 92 -2.17 9.24 -11.68
C LEU A 92 -2.61 8.68 -13.02
N ILE A 93 -3.88 8.26 -13.12
CA ILE A 93 -4.43 7.74 -14.39
C ILE A 93 -4.45 8.83 -15.45
N GLU A 94 -4.88 10.05 -15.09
CA GLU A 94 -4.96 11.17 -16.02
C GLU A 94 -3.60 11.55 -16.58
N GLU A 95 -2.53 11.32 -15.82
CA GLU A 95 -1.17 11.66 -16.22
C GLU A 95 -0.48 10.58 -17.03
N LEU A 96 -1.06 9.38 -17.10
CA LEU A 96 -0.47 8.31 -17.92
C LEU A 96 -0.55 8.66 -19.40
N PRO A 97 0.53 8.39 -20.16
CA PRO A 97 0.52 8.64 -21.60
C PRO A 97 -0.61 7.88 -22.29
N GLU A 98 -1.14 8.46 -23.36
CA GLU A 98 -2.14 7.80 -24.17
C GLU A 98 -1.59 6.51 -24.75
N GLY A 99 -2.39 5.44 -24.71
CA GLY A 99 -1.95 4.12 -25.15
C GLY A 99 -1.26 3.30 -24.07
N GLU A 100 -0.96 3.90 -22.94
CA GLU A 100 -0.38 3.16 -21.81
C GLU A 100 -1.41 2.20 -21.21
N GLU A 101 -0.98 0.98 -20.91
CA GLU A 101 -1.85 0.00 -20.26
C GLU A 101 -2.13 0.42 -18.82
N ILE A 102 -3.40 0.38 -18.43
CA ILE A 102 -3.81 0.74 -17.07
C ILE A 102 -4.21 -0.52 -16.33
N SER A 103 -3.34 -0.97 -15.43
CA SER A 103 -3.54 -2.22 -14.71
C SER A 103 -3.85 -1.99 -13.24
N PHE A 104 -4.60 -2.93 -12.69
CA PHE A 104 -5.02 -2.97 -11.31
C PHE A 104 -4.74 -4.34 -10.72
N TYR A 105 -4.60 -4.39 -9.41
CA TYR A 105 -4.55 -5.65 -8.69
C TYR A 105 -5.67 -5.67 -7.66
N LYS A 106 -6.35 -6.80 -7.60
CA LYS A 106 -7.48 -7.00 -6.68
C LYS A 106 -7.11 -8.06 -5.66
N GLN A 107 -7.35 -7.75 -4.38
CA GLN A 107 -7.23 -8.72 -3.28
C GLN A 107 -8.43 -8.54 -2.34
N GLY A 108 -9.36 -9.51 -2.38
CA GLY A 108 -10.65 -9.34 -1.72
C GLY A 108 -11.40 -8.19 -2.35
N ASP A 109 -11.92 -7.29 -1.54
CA ASP A 109 -12.63 -6.09 -2.00
C ASP A 109 -11.70 -4.92 -2.28
N TYR A 110 -10.41 -5.07 -1.99
CA TYR A 110 -9.42 -4.02 -2.20
C TYR A 110 -8.90 -4.07 -3.64
N VAL A 111 -8.90 -2.91 -4.30
CA VAL A 111 -8.38 -2.76 -5.66
C VAL A 111 -7.38 -1.60 -5.67
N ASP A 112 -6.21 -1.83 -6.23
CA ASP A 112 -5.19 -0.79 -6.32
C ASP A 112 -4.65 -0.67 -7.75
N LEU A 113 -4.43 0.57 -8.17
CA LEU A 113 -3.78 0.89 -9.44
C LEU A 113 -2.29 0.52 -9.30
N CYS A 114 -1.83 -0.40 -10.11
CA CYS A 114 -0.47 -0.90 -9.96
C CYS A 114 -0.01 -1.66 -11.20
N THR A 115 1.25 -1.49 -11.57
CA THR A 115 1.83 -2.27 -12.67
C THR A 115 2.27 -3.65 -12.22
N GLY A 116 2.46 -3.85 -10.93
CA GLY A 116 2.93 -5.12 -10.39
C GLY A 116 4.41 -5.35 -10.63
N PRO A 117 4.87 -6.61 -10.55
CA PRO A 117 4.10 -7.79 -10.19
C PRO A 117 3.82 -7.91 -8.69
N HIS A 118 2.96 -8.86 -8.34
CA HIS A 118 2.60 -9.18 -6.95
C HIS A 118 2.66 -10.69 -6.70
N LEU A 119 2.70 -11.06 -5.42
CA LEU A 119 2.57 -12.46 -5.02
C LEU A 119 1.16 -12.96 -5.38
N PRO A 120 0.98 -14.30 -5.50
CA PRO A 120 -0.34 -14.84 -5.88
C PRO A 120 -1.41 -14.69 -4.80
N SER A 121 -1.04 -14.50 -3.53
CA SER A 121 -2.02 -14.34 -2.46
C SER A 121 -1.39 -13.62 -1.27
N THR A 122 -2.25 -13.05 -0.43
CA THR A 122 -1.80 -12.31 0.76
C THR A 122 -1.14 -13.23 1.80
N GLY A 123 -1.52 -14.51 1.82
CA GLY A 123 -0.99 -15.49 2.78
C GLY A 123 0.48 -15.82 2.57
N LYS A 124 1.08 -15.39 1.45
CA LYS A 124 2.50 -15.60 1.20
C LYS A 124 3.40 -14.67 2.03
N ILE A 125 2.85 -13.63 2.62
CA ILE A 125 3.60 -12.74 3.52
C ILE A 125 3.80 -13.45 4.85
N LYS A 126 5.04 -13.69 5.25
CA LYS A 126 5.37 -14.46 6.46
C LYS A 126 5.73 -13.58 7.65
N ALA A 127 6.43 -12.48 7.41
CA ALA A 127 6.87 -11.60 8.48
C ALA A 127 6.88 -10.16 8.01
N PHE A 128 6.30 -9.27 8.80
CA PHE A 128 6.31 -7.83 8.52
C PHE A 128 6.28 -7.05 9.83
N LYS A 129 6.66 -5.79 9.76
CA LYS A 129 6.57 -4.87 10.90
C LYS A 129 6.45 -3.46 10.37
N LEU A 130 5.53 -2.67 10.92
CA LEU A 130 5.48 -1.24 10.65
C LEU A 130 6.54 -0.55 11.49
N THR A 131 7.29 0.37 10.88
CA THR A 131 8.50 0.90 11.51
C THR A 131 8.43 2.38 11.83
N SER A 132 7.84 3.20 10.96
CA SER A 132 7.79 4.65 11.21
C SER A 132 6.66 5.33 10.46
N LEU A 133 6.34 6.53 10.93
CA LEU A 133 5.32 7.38 10.33
C LEU A 133 5.94 8.76 10.12
N THR A 134 5.91 9.26 8.90
CA THR A 134 6.45 10.58 8.55
C THR A 134 5.48 11.33 7.66
N GLY A 135 5.73 12.63 7.48
CA GLY A 135 5.03 13.43 6.49
C GLY A 135 5.76 13.36 5.14
N ALA A 136 4.99 13.41 4.06
CA ALA A 136 5.55 13.44 2.71
C ALA A 136 4.59 14.20 1.79
N TYR A 137 5.11 15.14 1.03
CA TYR A 137 4.26 15.89 0.10
C TYR A 137 3.89 15.05 -1.11
N TRP A 138 2.64 15.19 -1.56
CA TRP A 138 2.18 14.54 -2.79
C TRP A 138 3.11 14.94 -3.94
N LYS A 139 3.62 13.93 -4.66
CA LYS A 139 4.59 14.11 -5.76
C LYS A 139 5.87 14.85 -5.36
N GLY A 140 6.20 14.84 -4.05
CA GLY A 140 7.40 15.49 -3.57
C GLY A 140 7.40 17.01 -3.66
N ASN A 141 6.24 17.60 -3.91
CA ASN A 141 6.12 19.05 -4.09
C ASN A 141 5.50 19.70 -2.86
N GLU A 142 6.26 20.61 -2.22
CA GLU A 142 5.83 21.28 -0.99
C GLU A 142 4.55 22.11 -1.15
N HIS A 143 4.17 22.43 -2.39
CA HIS A 143 2.93 23.14 -2.67
C HIS A 143 1.71 22.22 -2.70
N ASN A 144 1.94 20.92 -2.74
CA ASN A 144 0.89 19.92 -2.68
C ASN A 144 0.60 19.55 -1.23
N LYS A 145 -0.48 18.79 -1.04
CA LYS A 145 -0.87 18.35 0.30
C LYS A 145 0.19 17.43 0.90
N MET A 146 0.45 17.62 2.20
CA MET A 146 1.30 16.71 2.95
C MET A 146 0.49 15.48 3.32
N LEU A 147 1.00 14.32 2.91
CA LEU A 147 0.40 13.02 3.20
C LEU A 147 1.12 12.36 4.37
N SER A 148 0.51 11.32 4.91
CA SER A 148 1.12 10.51 5.95
C SER A 148 1.76 9.29 5.30
N ARG A 149 3.05 9.11 5.52
CA ARG A 149 3.82 7.98 4.97
C ARG A 149 4.10 6.97 6.07
N ILE A 150 3.56 5.78 5.89
CA ILE A 150 3.81 4.67 6.82
C ILE A 150 4.84 3.75 6.20
N TYR A 151 5.95 3.57 6.91
CA TYR A 151 7.03 2.65 6.51
C TYR A 151 6.87 1.31 7.19
N GLY A 152 7.29 0.27 6.50
CA GLY A 152 7.35 -1.06 7.08
C GLY A 152 8.47 -1.87 6.48
N THR A 153 8.70 -3.02 7.06
CA THR A 153 9.65 -4.00 6.54
C THR A 153 8.96 -5.36 6.45
N ALA A 154 9.43 -6.20 5.53
CA ALA A 154 8.85 -7.53 5.34
C ALA A 154 9.94 -8.50 4.89
N PHE A 155 9.92 -9.70 5.44
CA PHE A 155 10.90 -10.74 5.18
C PHE A 155 10.22 -12.10 5.04
N ASP A 156 10.87 -13.00 4.30
CA ASP A 156 10.39 -14.37 4.13
C ASP A 156 10.37 -15.15 5.45
N LYS A 157 11.30 -14.80 6.35
CA LYS A 157 11.48 -15.49 7.62
C LYS A 157 11.45 -14.50 8.77
N LYS A 158 10.72 -14.84 9.81
CA LYS A 158 10.62 -13.99 11.00
C LYS A 158 12.00 -13.73 11.63
N ALA A 159 12.87 -14.76 11.65
CA ALA A 159 14.22 -14.62 12.21
C ALA A 159 15.04 -13.56 11.47
N ASP A 160 14.94 -13.52 10.15
CA ASP A 160 15.64 -12.53 9.33
C ASP A 160 15.12 -11.11 9.63
N MET A 161 13.82 -10.98 9.82
CA MET A 161 13.21 -9.69 10.17
C MET A 161 13.70 -9.23 11.55
N GLU A 162 13.69 -10.12 12.53
CA GLU A 162 14.13 -9.79 13.90
C GLU A 162 15.59 -9.36 13.91
N ALA A 163 16.44 -10.04 13.13
CA ALA A 163 17.85 -9.67 13.01
C ALA A 163 18.02 -8.28 12.39
N TYR A 164 17.24 -7.99 11.35
CA TYR A 164 17.26 -6.68 10.71
C TYR A 164 16.83 -5.57 11.67
N LEU A 165 15.73 -5.78 12.38
CA LEU A 165 15.22 -4.78 13.33
C LEU A 165 16.19 -4.54 14.47
N ALA A 166 16.85 -5.59 14.98
CA ALA A 166 17.87 -5.45 16.03
C ALA A 166 19.06 -4.63 15.55
N ALA A 167 19.51 -4.86 14.32
CA ALA A 167 20.64 -4.12 13.73
C ALA A 167 20.31 -2.63 13.53
N VAL A 168 19.07 -2.33 13.15
CA VAL A 168 18.65 -0.94 12.91
C VAL A 168 18.52 -0.15 14.22
N GLU A 169 18.18 -0.82 15.32
CA GLU A 169 18.07 -0.16 16.62
C GLU A 169 19.42 0.26 17.22
N GLU A 170 20.48 -0.33 16.74
CA GLU A 170 21.84 0.03 17.17
C GLU A 170 22.34 1.26 16.42
#